data_9571ebc9534584b5a3a0d6d30ae35131
#
_entry.id   9571ebc9534584b5a3a0d6d30ae35131
#
_cell.length_a   1.000
_cell.length_b   1.000
_cell.length_c   1.000
_cell.angle_alpha   90.00
_cell.angle_beta   90.00
_cell.angle_gamma   90.00
#
_symmetry.space_group_name_H-M   'P 1'
#
loop_
_entity.id
_entity.type
_entity.pdbx_description
1 polymer ?
#
loop_
_entity_poly.entity_id
_entity_poly.type
_entity_poly.pdbx_seq_one_letter_code
_entity_poly.pdbx_strand_id
1 'polypeptide(L)'
;MAALRRLHLARRSPDERTALAGEAAADAAEADLLAVAAQRAERNGAAATAGRTDGTGADGSDGADGSDGADGSEKAEKTEKAEKAGRGRKAPAEDHTPTPGDPQAAAFFDCDNTILRGAAMFYLGVGLYRRRFFTRRDVARFVWQQTWFRLHGSEDPAHIADAQDTALGLVAGKRTAELEQICEEIFEEVIADKVWPGTRALVQMHLDAGQRVWLVTAAPQEIARIIARRLGMTGALATVAETSDGEYTGRLVGGLLHGPAKAAAVQALARREQLDLSRCAAFSDSANDIPMLSLVGHPYVVNPDASLRRHARTHGWRVRDFRTGRKAARVGLPAAAGLGVAAGATAAALAAHRRRRTA
;
A
#
# COMPACT_ATOMS: atom_id res chain seq x y z
N MET A 1 -17.85 13.01 31.00
CA MET A 1 -18.08 12.40 29.67
C MET A 1 -16.84 11.64 29.14
N ALA A 2 -15.62 12.21 29.13
CA ALA A 2 -14.40 11.54 28.64
C ALA A 2 -14.02 10.26 29.41
N ALA A 3 -14.19 10.21 30.72
CA ALA A 3 -13.87 9.04 31.55
C ALA A 3 -14.81 7.84 31.30
N LEU A 4 -16.09 8.08 31.03
CA LEU A 4 -17.08 7.05 30.70
C LEU A 4 -16.84 6.45 29.30
N ARG A 5 -16.36 7.25 28.32
CA ARG A 5 -15.97 6.73 27.00
C ARG A 5 -14.70 5.90 27.07
N ARG A 6 -13.72 6.22 27.95
CA ARG A 6 -12.52 5.40 28.17
C ARG A 6 -12.84 4.00 28.68
N LEU A 7 -13.80 3.89 29.61
CA LEU A 7 -14.28 2.61 30.15
C LEU A 7 -15.01 1.76 29.09
N HIS A 8 -15.68 2.40 28.14
CA HIS A 8 -16.41 1.69 27.08
C HIS A 8 -15.49 1.07 26.01
N LEU A 9 -14.40 1.75 25.63
CA LEU A 9 -13.42 1.23 24.67
C LEU A 9 -12.52 0.13 25.27
N ALA A 10 -12.15 0.26 26.56
CA ALA A 10 -11.35 -0.75 27.25
C ALA A 10 -12.10 -2.07 27.51
N ARG A 11 -13.43 -2.09 27.39
CA ARG A 11 -14.28 -3.29 27.59
C ARG A 11 -14.62 -4.04 26.30
N ARG A 12 -14.22 -3.53 25.13
CA ARG A 12 -14.50 -4.20 23.84
C ARG A 12 -13.56 -5.38 23.60
N SER A 13 -14.11 -6.44 23.05
CA SER A 13 -13.33 -7.60 22.64
C SER A 13 -12.31 -7.24 21.55
N PRO A 14 -11.24 -8.02 21.34
CA PRO A 14 -10.31 -7.82 20.22
C PRO A 14 -11.02 -7.78 18.87
N ASP A 15 -12.02 -8.62 18.65
CA ASP A 15 -12.79 -8.70 17.41
C ASP A 15 -13.65 -7.44 17.18
N GLU A 16 -14.29 -6.93 18.24
CA GLU A 16 -15.03 -5.66 18.15
C GLU A 16 -14.12 -4.47 17.83
N ARG A 17 -12.91 -4.43 18.40
CA ARG A 17 -11.92 -3.38 18.09
C ARG A 17 -11.43 -3.48 16.66
N THR A 18 -11.19 -4.71 16.18
CA THR A 18 -10.80 -4.99 14.79
C THR A 18 -11.87 -4.53 13.80
N ALA A 19 -13.13 -4.87 14.06
CA ALA A 19 -14.25 -4.44 13.22
C ALA A 19 -14.40 -2.91 13.23
N LEU A 20 -14.31 -2.27 14.41
CA LEU A 20 -14.42 -0.82 14.52
C LEU A 20 -13.28 -0.09 13.82
N ALA A 21 -12.05 -0.60 13.90
CA ALA A 21 -10.93 -0.03 13.16
C ALA A 21 -11.14 -0.12 11.64
N GLY A 22 -11.69 -1.23 11.16
CA GLY A 22 -12.04 -1.43 9.76
C GLY A 22 -13.12 -0.48 9.27
N GLU A 23 -14.21 -0.34 10.02
CA GLU A 23 -15.31 0.60 9.69
C GLU A 23 -14.80 2.05 9.73
N ALA A 24 -14.04 2.46 10.74
CA ALA A 24 -13.49 3.81 10.85
C ALA A 24 -12.56 4.15 9.67
N ALA A 25 -11.75 3.20 9.22
CA ALA A 25 -10.90 3.39 8.04
C ALA A 25 -11.74 3.56 6.75
N ALA A 26 -12.81 2.79 6.61
CA ALA A 26 -13.71 2.92 5.47
C ALA A 26 -14.51 4.24 5.50
N ASP A 27 -14.99 4.68 6.68
CA ASP A 27 -15.65 5.98 6.87
C ASP A 27 -14.71 7.13 6.50
N ALA A 28 -13.47 7.10 6.98
CA ALA A 28 -12.47 8.12 6.68
C ALA A 28 -12.13 8.17 5.19
N ALA A 29 -12.01 7.02 4.53
CA ALA A 29 -11.75 6.94 3.10
C ALA A 29 -12.90 7.50 2.26
N GLU A 30 -14.15 7.24 2.63
CA GLU A 30 -15.34 7.80 1.98
C GLU A 30 -15.43 9.32 2.16
N ALA A 31 -15.18 9.81 3.37
CA ALA A 31 -15.14 11.25 3.65
C ALA A 31 -14.09 11.96 2.79
N ASP A 32 -12.92 11.35 2.60
CA ASP A 32 -11.86 11.88 1.73
C ASP A 32 -12.29 11.94 0.25
N LEU A 33 -12.97 10.92 -0.25
CA LEU A 33 -13.51 10.92 -1.61
C LEU A 33 -14.50 12.06 -1.83
N LEU A 34 -15.42 12.25 -0.88
CA LEU A 34 -16.41 13.33 -0.95
C LEU A 34 -15.73 14.71 -0.90
N ALA A 35 -14.71 14.89 -0.06
CA ALA A 35 -13.95 16.14 0.01
C ALA A 35 -13.21 16.44 -1.30
N VAL A 36 -12.58 15.44 -1.92
CA VAL A 36 -11.91 15.58 -3.22
C VAL A 36 -12.91 15.89 -4.34
N ALA A 37 -14.07 15.23 -4.33
CA ALA A 37 -15.13 15.48 -5.30
C ALA A 37 -15.69 16.90 -5.19
N ALA A 38 -15.93 17.39 -3.96
CA ALA A 38 -16.37 18.75 -3.69
C ALA A 38 -15.36 19.80 -4.20
N GLN A 39 -14.08 19.64 -3.88
CA GLN A 39 -13.01 20.53 -4.36
C GLN A 39 -12.90 20.57 -5.89
N ARG A 40 -13.12 19.41 -6.54
CA ARG A 40 -13.11 19.32 -8.00
C ARG A 40 -14.30 20.03 -8.62
N ALA A 41 -15.49 19.91 -8.01
CA ALA A 41 -16.70 20.63 -8.45
C ALA A 41 -16.54 22.14 -8.30
N GLU A 42 -15.96 22.63 -7.20
CA GLU A 42 -15.67 24.05 -6.99
C GLU A 42 -14.70 24.59 -8.03
N ARG A 43 -13.60 23.88 -8.33
CA ARG A 43 -12.63 24.28 -9.37
C ARG A 43 -13.27 24.32 -10.76
N ASN A 44 -14.09 23.33 -11.10
CA ASN A 44 -14.77 23.28 -12.40
C ASN A 44 -15.84 24.39 -12.48
N GLY A 45 -16.55 24.69 -11.41
CA GLY A 45 -17.50 25.80 -11.33
C GLY A 45 -16.82 27.16 -11.49
N ALA A 46 -15.66 27.36 -10.85
CA ALA A 46 -14.85 28.57 -10.99
C ALA A 46 -14.29 28.73 -12.41
N ALA A 47 -13.85 27.63 -13.04
CA ALA A 47 -13.39 27.65 -14.43
C ALA A 47 -14.52 27.95 -15.44
N ALA A 48 -15.73 27.44 -15.18
CA ALA A 48 -16.91 27.70 -16.03
C ALA A 48 -17.40 29.15 -15.93
N THR A 49 -17.23 29.80 -14.78
CA THR A 49 -17.52 31.24 -14.60
C THR A 49 -16.47 32.14 -15.24
N ALA A 50 -15.21 31.72 -15.24
CA ALA A 50 -14.13 32.47 -15.90
C ALA A 50 -14.13 32.34 -17.43
N GLY A 51 -14.67 31.23 -17.97
CA GLY A 51 -14.76 30.98 -19.43
C GLY A 51 -16.00 31.55 -20.15
N ARG A 52 -16.87 32.29 -19.45
CA ARG A 52 -18.13 32.83 -20.02
C ARG A 52 -18.02 34.23 -20.60
N THR A 53 -16.81 34.75 -20.75
CA THR A 53 -16.54 36.05 -21.41
C THR A 53 -15.63 35.87 -22.63
N ASP A 54 -16.07 35.08 -23.63
CA ASP A 54 -15.72 35.36 -25.03
C ASP A 54 -16.24 34.26 -25.95
N GLY A 55 -16.98 34.69 -27.02
CA GLY A 55 -16.92 34.12 -28.36
C GLY A 55 -17.97 33.13 -28.78
N THR A 56 -19.05 33.63 -29.27
CA THR A 56 -19.77 33.26 -30.49
C THR A 56 -19.09 32.29 -31.46
N GLY A 57 -19.82 31.29 -31.96
CA GLY A 57 -19.80 30.92 -33.35
C GLY A 57 -19.52 29.48 -33.75
N ALA A 58 -20.55 28.93 -34.45
CA ALA A 58 -20.51 27.94 -35.54
C ALA A 58 -20.28 26.46 -35.18
N ASP A 59 -21.28 25.59 -35.28
CA ASP A 59 -21.98 25.02 -36.46
C ASP A 59 -21.25 23.83 -37.12
N GLY A 60 -22.00 22.70 -37.38
CA GLY A 60 -21.63 21.60 -38.29
C GLY A 60 -21.62 20.22 -37.61
N SER A 61 -22.69 19.50 -37.49
CA SER A 61 -23.41 18.56 -38.37
C SER A 61 -22.68 17.22 -38.67
N ASP A 62 -23.47 16.15 -38.46
CA ASP A 62 -23.58 14.86 -39.19
C ASP A 62 -22.50 13.81 -39.00
N GLY A 63 -22.83 12.57 -38.80
CA GLY A 63 -23.74 11.56 -39.29
C GLY A 63 -23.33 10.20 -38.70
N ALA A 64 -24.18 9.49 -38.24
CA ALA A 64 -24.91 8.30 -38.68
C ALA A 64 -24.08 7.05 -39.08
N ASP A 65 -24.55 5.96 -38.51
CA ASP A 65 -24.85 4.62 -39.06
C ASP A 65 -23.76 3.53 -39.02
N GLY A 66 -24.19 2.40 -38.48
CA GLY A 66 -24.62 1.14 -39.03
C GLY A 66 -23.99 -0.03 -38.33
N SER A 67 -24.67 -0.78 -37.52
CA SER A 67 -25.41 -2.05 -37.72
C SER A 67 -24.58 -3.32 -37.97
N ASP A 68 -25.07 -4.35 -37.28
CA ASP A 68 -25.14 -5.81 -37.58
C ASP A 68 -23.86 -6.65 -37.40
N GLY A 69 -23.92 -7.80 -36.78
CA GLY A 69 -24.94 -8.77 -36.43
C GLY A 69 -24.33 -10.16 -36.27
N ALA A 70 -25.02 -10.99 -35.51
CA ALA A 70 -25.11 -12.45 -35.59
C ALA A 70 -23.94 -13.31 -35.10
N ASP A 71 -24.14 -14.05 -34.04
CA ASP A 71 -24.69 -15.42 -33.92
C ASP A 71 -23.66 -16.55 -34.13
N GLY A 72 -23.64 -17.51 -33.21
CA GLY A 72 -22.89 -18.75 -33.33
C GLY A 72 -22.76 -19.52 -32.02
N SER A 73 -23.82 -20.17 -31.62
CA SER A 73 -23.94 -21.16 -30.56
C SER A 73 -23.20 -22.49 -30.89
N GLU A 74 -23.09 -23.32 -29.85
CA GLU A 74 -22.78 -24.77 -29.79
C GLU A 74 -21.32 -25.12 -29.53
N LYS A 75 -20.97 -25.97 -28.61
CA LYS A 75 -21.54 -27.19 -28.05
C LYS A 75 -20.80 -27.61 -26.78
N ALA A 76 -21.54 -28.06 -25.82
CA ALA A 76 -21.05 -28.79 -24.66
C ALA A 76 -20.65 -30.21 -25.10
N GLU A 77 -19.52 -30.72 -24.58
CA GLU A 77 -19.42 -32.17 -24.37
C GLU A 77 -18.53 -32.48 -23.14
N LYS A 78 -19.13 -33.31 -22.29
CA LYS A 78 -18.58 -33.93 -21.09
C LYS A 78 -17.41 -34.86 -21.42
N THR A 79 -16.40 -34.89 -20.58
CA THR A 79 -15.83 -36.16 -20.17
C THR A 79 -15.31 -36.09 -18.73
N GLU A 80 -15.96 -36.86 -17.91
CA GLU A 80 -15.59 -37.25 -16.54
C GLU A 80 -14.57 -38.40 -16.64
N LYS A 81 -13.53 -38.34 -15.88
CA LYS A 81 -12.82 -39.42 -15.18
C LYS A 81 -11.29 -39.23 -15.17
N ALA A 82 -10.72 -38.92 -14.04
CA ALA A 82 -9.88 -39.88 -13.31
C ALA A 82 -9.22 -39.18 -12.10
N GLU A 83 -9.68 -39.54 -10.97
CA GLU A 83 -9.05 -39.39 -9.67
C GLU A 83 -7.81 -40.29 -9.59
N LYS A 84 -6.65 -39.72 -9.28
CA LYS A 84 -5.74 -40.20 -8.21
C LYS A 84 -4.34 -39.57 -8.25
N ALA A 85 -4.02 -39.03 -7.06
CA ALA A 85 -2.68 -39.03 -6.46
C ALA A 85 -1.52 -38.42 -7.25
N GLY A 86 -1.25 -37.16 -6.97
CA GLY A 86 0.02 -36.50 -7.18
C GLY A 86 -0.03 -35.18 -6.43
N ARG A 87 0.73 -35.02 -5.33
CA ARG A 87 1.03 -33.69 -4.73
C ARG A 87 1.79 -32.88 -5.77
N GLY A 88 1.07 -32.49 -6.83
CA GLY A 88 1.54 -31.62 -7.89
C GLY A 88 1.75 -30.21 -7.33
N ARG A 89 2.95 -29.68 -7.42
CA ARG A 89 3.20 -28.25 -7.40
C ARG A 89 2.17 -27.61 -8.34
N LYS A 90 1.19 -26.91 -7.76
CA LYS A 90 0.22 -26.15 -8.52
C LYS A 90 1.04 -25.19 -9.41
N ALA A 91 0.84 -25.24 -10.72
CA ALA A 91 1.49 -24.31 -11.64
C ALA A 91 1.27 -22.87 -11.13
N PRO A 92 2.24 -21.95 -11.31
CA PRO A 92 2.03 -20.55 -10.97
C PRO A 92 0.76 -20.09 -11.70
N ALA A 93 -0.16 -19.48 -10.95
CA ALA A 93 -1.36 -18.91 -11.54
C ALA A 93 -0.92 -17.89 -12.61
N GLU A 94 -1.55 -17.91 -13.77
CA GLU A 94 -1.31 -16.93 -14.84
C GLU A 94 -1.54 -15.51 -14.31
N ASP A 95 -0.81 -14.52 -14.85
CA ASP A 95 -0.98 -13.14 -14.44
C ASP A 95 -2.38 -12.65 -14.81
N HIS A 96 -3.10 -12.20 -13.81
CA HIS A 96 -4.37 -11.53 -14.05
C HIS A 96 -4.11 -10.14 -14.61
N THR A 97 -4.58 -9.91 -15.83
CA THR A 97 -4.65 -8.55 -16.41
C THR A 97 -5.97 -7.92 -15.92
N PRO A 98 -5.94 -6.71 -15.35
CA PRO A 98 -7.16 -6.04 -14.94
C PRO A 98 -8.14 -5.92 -16.09
N THR A 99 -9.42 -6.25 -15.85
CA THR A 99 -10.47 -6.05 -16.84
C THR A 99 -10.77 -4.56 -16.98
N PRO A 100 -10.57 -3.96 -18.16
CA PRO A 100 -10.82 -2.54 -18.36
C PRO A 100 -12.29 -2.17 -18.07
N GLY A 101 -12.48 -1.05 -17.35
CA GLY A 101 -13.80 -0.47 -17.09
C GLY A 101 -14.71 -1.29 -16.18
N ASP A 102 -14.17 -2.27 -15.43
CA ASP A 102 -14.95 -3.06 -14.48
C ASP A 102 -15.24 -2.27 -13.18
N PRO A 103 -16.49 -1.82 -12.96
CA PRO A 103 -16.83 -0.99 -11.81
C PRO A 103 -16.89 -1.78 -10.48
N GLN A 104 -16.94 -3.11 -10.54
CA GLN A 104 -16.98 -3.98 -9.36
C GLN A 104 -15.60 -4.50 -8.97
N ALA A 105 -14.57 -4.24 -9.76
CA ALA A 105 -13.21 -4.60 -9.47
C ALA A 105 -12.41 -3.43 -8.87
N ALA A 106 -11.52 -3.75 -7.94
CA ALA A 106 -10.58 -2.80 -7.36
C ALA A 106 -9.24 -3.47 -7.03
N ALA A 107 -8.21 -2.67 -6.80
CA ALA A 107 -6.92 -3.13 -6.34
C ALA A 107 -6.57 -2.54 -4.98
N PHE A 108 -6.12 -3.39 -4.05
CA PHE A 108 -5.74 -3.04 -2.69
C PHE A 108 -4.25 -3.25 -2.50
N PHE A 109 -3.53 -2.19 -2.15
CA PHE A 109 -2.09 -2.24 -1.96
C PHE A 109 -1.71 -1.96 -0.51
N ASP A 110 -0.96 -2.87 0.11
CA ASP A 110 -0.23 -2.56 1.32
C ASP A 110 0.86 -1.52 1.06
N CYS A 111 1.28 -0.79 2.10
CA CYS A 111 2.24 0.30 2.00
C CYS A 111 3.67 -0.15 2.21
N ASP A 112 3.96 -0.67 3.41
CA ASP A 112 5.30 -0.87 3.92
C ASP A 112 5.99 -2.06 3.23
N ASN A 113 7.18 -1.85 2.65
CA ASN A 113 7.90 -2.79 1.79
C ASN A 113 7.14 -3.30 0.54
N THR A 114 5.87 -2.98 0.39
CA THR A 114 5.03 -3.26 -0.79
C THR A 114 5.09 -2.09 -1.78
N ILE A 115 4.57 -0.92 -1.42
CA ILE A 115 4.70 0.32 -2.21
C ILE A 115 6.02 1.01 -1.90
N LEU A 116 6.34 1.17 -0.61
CA LEU A 116 7.54 1.84 -0.16
C LEU A 116 8.68 0.86 0.12
N ARG A 117 9.91 1.32 0.02
CA ARG A 117 11.08 0.64 0.53
C ARG A 117 11.27 1.02 2.00
N GLY A 118 10.81 0.17 2.92
CA GLY A 118 10.79 0.43 4.36
C GLY A 118 9.40 0.81 4.83
N ALA A 119 9.31 1.36 6.04
CA ALA A 119 8.04 1.66 6.71
C ALA A 119 7.70 3.14 6.69
N ALA A 120 6.45 3.48 6.31
CA ALA A 120 5.92 4.84 6.31
C ALA A 120 6.05 5.50 7.69
N MET A 121 5.73 4.75 8.76
CA MET A 121 5.87 5.21 10.15
C MET A 121 7.30 5.58 10.53
N PHE A 122 8.31 4.86 10.02
CA PHE A 122 9.71 5.19 10.27
C PHE A 122 10.07 6.53 9.62
N TYR A 123 9.69 6.74 8.37
CA TYR A 123 9.95 8.00 7.65
C TYR A 123 9.22 9.18 8.28
N LEU A 124 7.95 8.97 8.67
CA LEU A 124 7.17 9.96 9.40
C LEU A 124 7.85 10.33 10.72
N GLY A 125 8.25 9.34 11.53
CA GLY A 125 8.93 9.57 12.81
C GLY A 125 10.23 10.35 12.66
N VAL A 126 11.08 10.01 11.68
CA VAL A 126 12.32 10.74 11.38
C VAL A 126 12.02 12.17 10.92
N GLY A 127 11.00 12.35 10.06
CA GLY A 127 10.60 13.66 9.58
C GLY A 127 10.09 14.58 10.69
N LEU A 128 9.22 14.07 11.55
CA LEU A 128 8.70 14.79 12.72
C LEU A 128 9.81 15.15 13.73
N TYR A 129 10.76 14.23 13.95
CA TYR A 129 11.91 14.50 14.81
C TYR A 129 12.79 15.63 14.26
N ARG A 130 13.11 15.64 12.99
CA ARG A 130 13.89 16.69 12.32
C ARG A 130 13.25 18.06 12.44
N ARG A 131 11.92 18.13 12.40
CA ARG A 131 11.12 19.35 12.51
C ARG A 131 10.84 19.77 13.95
N ARG A 132 11.44 19.06 14.93
CA ARG A 132 11.25 19.32 16.37
C ARG A 132 9.77 19.29 16.80
N PHE A 133 8.94 18.52 16.07
CA PHE A 133 7.55 18.29 16.42
C PHE A 133 7.45 17.61 17.81
N PHE A 134 8.44 16.79 18.14
CA PHE A 134 8.63 16.19 19.48
C PHE A 134 9.80 16.85 20.18
N THR A 135 9.67 17.07 21.49
CA THR A 135 10.79 17.55 22.29
C THR A 135 11.85 16.45 22.49
N ARG A 136 13.10 16.84 22.79
CA ARG A 136 14.16 15.86 23.10
C ARG A 136 13.80 14.98 24.30
N ARG A 137 12.99 15.50 25.23
CA ARG A 137 12.49 14.76 26.40
C ARG A 137 11.47 13.70 26.00
N ASP A 138 10.59 13.99 25.05
CA ASP A 138 9.60 13.04 24.53
C ASP A 138 10.29 11.87 23.87
N VAL A 139 11.27 12.17 23.01
CA VAL A 139 12.08 11.13 22.32
C VAL A 139 12.88 10.31 23.32
N ALA A 140 13.55 10.94 24.30
CA ALA A 140 14.32 10.25 25.33
C ALA A 140 13.43 9.34 26.19
N ARG A 141 12.22 9.81 26.55
CA ARG A 141 11.23 9.01 27.28
C ARG A 141 10.75 7.81 26.46
N PHE A 142 10.46 8.00 25.17
CA PHE A 142 10.07 6.92 24.25
C PHE A 142 11.20 5.88 24.09
N VAL A 143 12.43 6.33 23.82
CA VAL A 143 13.59 5.43 23.65
C VAL A 143 13.89 4.67 24.95
N TRP A 144 13.82 5.36 26.11
CA TRP A 144 14.00 4.72 27.41
C TRP A 144 12.95 3.64 27.65
N GLN A 145 11.70 3.92 27.38
CA GLN A 145 10.59 2.99 27.53
C GLN A 145 10.76 1.77 26.59
N GLN A 146 11.09 1.99 25.31
CA GLN A 146 11.37 0.91 24.35
C GLN A 146 12.59 0.06 24.76
N THR A 147 13.64 0.68 25.29
CA THR A 147 14.86 -0.03 25.73
C THR A 147 14.57 -0.86 26.98
N TRP A 148 13.83 -0.28 27.93
CA TRP A 148 13.41 -0.98 29.14
C TRP A 148 12.59 -2.23 28.81
N PHE A 149 11.62 -2.11 27.89
CA PHE A 149 10.81 -3.24 27.43
C PHE A 149 11.64 -4.32 26.72
N ARG A 150 12.59 -3.96 25.87
CA ARG A 150 13.47 -4.94 25.21
C ARG A 150 14.36 -5.71 26.19
N LEU A 151 14.72 -5.10 27.30
CA LEU A 151 15.59 -5.73 28.31
C LEU A 151 14.81 -6.60 29.31
N HIS A 152 13.54 -6.30 29.56
CA HIS A 152 12.74 -6.92 30.63
C HIS A 152 11.42 -7.54 30.15
N GLY A 153 11.05 -7.39 28.86
CA GLY A 153 9.76 -7.78 28.31
C GLY A 153 9.75 -9.15 27.65
N SER A 154 8.78 -9.96 28.02
CA SER A 154 8.27 -11.05 27.21
C SER A 154 7.43 -10.47 26.05
N GLU A 155 7.23 -11.23 24.96
CA GLU A 155 6.40 -10.89 23.79
C GLU A 155 4.89 -10.86 24.17
N ASP A 156 4.51 -9.95 25.08
CA ASP A 156 3.13 -9.82 25.54
C ASP A 156 2.38 -8.76 24.70
N PRO A 157 1.19 -9.05 24.16
CA PRO A 157 0.36 -8.09 23.43
C PRO A 157 0.05 -6.80 24.19
N ALA A 158 0.08 -6.84 25.54
CA ALA A 158 -0.09 -5.66 26.38
C ALA A 158 1.01 -4.61 26.17
N HIS A 159 2.22 -5.02 25.81
CA HIS A 159 3.35 -4.11 25.60
C HIS A 159 3.28 -3.36 24.27
N ILE A 160 2.63 -3.93 23.26
CA ILE A 160 2.37 -3.25 21.98
C ILE A 160 1.36 -2.13 22.20
N ALA A 161 0.34 -2.36 23.02
CA ALA A 161 -0.65 -1.36 23.40
C ALA A 161 -0.02 -0.18 24.18
N ASP A 162 0.88 -0.44 25.11
CA ASP A 162 1.58 0.61 25.88
C ASP A 162 2.49 1.48 25.01
N ALA A 163 3.19 0.88 24.04
CA ALA A 163 4.02 1.62 23.08
C ALA A 163 3.15 2.50 22.16
N GLN A 164 2.00 1.99 21.76
CA GLN A 164 1.01 2.71 20.97
C GLN A 164 0.44 3.89 21.75
N ASP A 165 0.00 3.68 23.00
CA ASP A 165 -0.55 4.73 23.87
C ASP A 165 0.48 5.83 24.14
N THR A 166 1.75 5.46 24.29
CA THR A 166 2.84 6.43 24.44
C THR A 166 3.03 7.27 23.16
N ALA A 167 3.04 6.66 22.00
CA ALA A 167 3.17 7.36 20.72
C ALA A 167 1.99 8.29 20.47
N LEU A 168 0.76 7.85 20.78
CA LEU A 168 -0.46 8.65 20.66
C LEU A 168 -0.47 9.81 21.67
N GLY A 169 0.08 9.61 22.86
CA GLY A 169 0.26 10.67 23.84
C GLY A 169 1.16 11.82 23.38
N LEU A 170 2.07 11.56 22.41
CA LEU A 170 2.94 12.60 21.83
C LEU A 170 2.19 13.54 20.87
N VAL A 171 1.11 13.06 20.25
CA VAL A 171 0.30 13.85 19.32
C VAL A 171 -0.95 14.44 19.99
N ALA A 172 -1.29 14.03 21.21
CA ALA A 172 -2.43 14.56 21.94
C ALA A 172 -2.35 16.09 22.10
N GLY A 173 -3.46 16.79 21.79
CA GLY A 173 -3.54 18.26 21.83
C GLY A 173 -2.84 18.96 20.65
N LYS A 174 -2.31 18.24 19.69
CA LYS A 174 -1.77 18.82 18.45
C LYS A 174 -2.88 19.00 17.42
N ARG A 175 -2.77 20.05 16.61
CA ARG A 175 -3.76 20.35 15.56
C ARG A 175 -3.57 19.41 14.37
N THR A 176 -4.68 18.91 13.84
CA THR A 176 -4.69 18.00 12.67
C THR A 176 -4.06 18.67 11.45
N ALA A 177 -4.41 19.93 11.19
CA ALA A 177 -3.88 20.68 10.05
C ALA A 177 -2.35 20.88 10.10
N GLU A 178 -1.76 21.02 11.30
CA GLU A 178 -0.31 21.12 11.45
C GLU A 178 0.38 19.80 11.07
N LEU A 179 -0.16 18.66 11.53
CA LEU A 179 0.39 17.35 11.19
C LEU A 179 0.24 17.05 9.70
N GLU A 180 -0.90 17.38 9.10
CA GLU A 180 -1.12 17.20 7.66
C GLU A 180 -0.10 17.98 6.82
N GLN A 181 0.14 19.25 7.15
CA GLN A 181 1.16 20.05 6.47
C GLN A 181 2.55 19.41 6.59
N ILE A 182 2.93 18.99 7.78
CA ILE A 182 4.22 18.33 8.01
C ILE A 182 4.32 17.01 7.23
N CYS A 183 3.25 16.24 7.14
CA CYS A 183 3.21 15.01 6.36
C CYS A 183 3.43 15.26 4.85
N GLU A 184 2.89 16.36 4.28
CA GLU A 184 3.16 16.76 2.89
C GLU A 184 4.65 17.00 2.65
N GLU A 185 5.28 17.77 3.53
CA GLU A 185 6.71 18.07 3.44
C GLU A 185 7.57 16.81 3.59
N ILE A 186 7.22 15.91 4.54
CA ILE A 186 7.92 14.64 4.74
C ILE A 186 7.79 13.74 3.51
N PHE A 187 6.62 13.73 2.87
CA PHE A 187 6.46 12.96 1.65
C PHE A 187 7.45 13.42 0.58
N GLU A 188 7.50 14.73 0.29
CA GLU A 188 8.38 15.28 -0.76
C GLU A 188 9.86 15.06 -0.45
N GLU A 189 10.28 15.31 0.80
CA GLU A 189 11.68 15.26 1.16
C GLU A 189 12.23 13.84 1.35
N VAL A 190 11.39 12.89 1.78
CA VAL A 190 11.87 11.59 2.27
C VAL A 190 11.18 10.41 1.60
N ILE A 191 9.85 10.46 1.39
CA ILE A 191 9.07 9.28 0.99
C ILE A 191 9.04 9.09 -0.53
N ALA A 192 8.98 10.18 -1.30
CA ALA A 192 8.83 10.13 -2.76
C ALA A 192 9.86 9.20 -3.43
N ASP A 193 11.12 9.27 -3.02
CA ASP A 193 12.22 8.44 -3.53
C ASP A 193 12.19 6.97 -3.04
N LYS A 194 11.30 6.65 -2.11
CA LYS A 194 11.21 5.30 -1.52
C LYS A 194 10.21 4.42 -2.23
N VAL A 195 9.43 4.94 -3.13
CA VAL A 195 8.46 4.15 -3.91
C VAL A 195 9.17 3.14 -4.79
N TRP A 196 8.74 1.87 -4.74
CA TRP A 196 9.23 0.84 -5.63
C TRP A 196 8.73 1.08 -7.07
N PRO A 197 9.63 1.21 -8.07
CA PRO A 197 9.19 1.41 -9.46
C PRO A 197 8.29 0.28 -9.97
N GLY A 198 8.58 -0.97 -9.59
CA GLY A 198 7.77 -2.13 -9.99
C GLY A 198 6.36 -2.10 -9.42
N THR A 199 6.19 -1.72 -8.14
CA THR A 199 4.86 -1.60 -7.53
C THR A 199 4.10 -0.39 -8.06
N ARG A 200 4.81 0.73 -8.32
CA ARG A 200 4.22 1.90 -8.99
C ARG A 200 3.65 1.54 -10.37
N ALA A 201 4.35 0.70 -11.14
CA ALA A 201 3.85 0.21 -12.41
C ALA A 201 2.60 -0.67 -12.26
N LEU A 202 2.51 -1.49 -11.19
CA LEU A 202 1.31 -2.26 -10.89
C LEU A 202 0.12 -1.35 -10.52
N VAL A 203 0.34 -0.32 -9.71
CA VAL A 203 -0.67 0.70 -9.40
C VAL A 203 -1.18 1.34 -10.69
N GLN A 204 -0.25 1.80 -11.55
CA GLN A 204 -0.59 2.45 -12.81
C GLN A 204 -1.39 1.54 -13.74
N MET A 205 -1.03 0.26 -13.82
CA MET A 205 -1.76 -0.73 -14.63
C MET A 205 -3.23 -0.84 -14.24
N HIS A 206 -3.55 -0.83 -12.94
CA HIS A 206 -4.94 -0.85 -12.48
C HIS A 206 -5.66 0.48 -12.72
N LEU A 207 -4.95 1.62 -12.57
CA LEU A 207 -5.49 2.95 -12.88
C LEU A 207 -5.80 3.10 -14.38
N ASP A 208 -4.90 2.63 -15.25
CA ASP A 208 -5.08 2.67 -16.71
C ASP A 208 -6.25 1.78 -17.16
N ALA A 209 -6.52 0.70 -16.42
CA ALA A 209 -7.70 -0.12 -16.62
C ALA A 209 -9.01 0.53 -16.08
N GLY A 210 -8.94 1.74 -15.51
CA GLY A 210 -10.09 2.46 -14.94
C GLY A 210 -10.58 1.85 -13.61
N GLN A 211 -9.79 1.01 -12.96
CA GLN A 211 -10.15 0.41 -11.67
C GLN A 211 -9.85 1.35 -10.51
N ARG A 212 -10.63 1.24 -9.44
CA ARG A 212 -10.35 1.91 -8.18
C ARG A 212 -9.14 1.26 -7.50
N VAL A 213 -8.19 2.08 -7.04
CA VAL A 213 -6.96 1.63 -6.40
C VAL A 213 -6.85 2.23 -5.00
N TRP A 214 -6.70 1.35 -4.01
CA TRP A 214 -6.71 1.72 -2.61
C TRP A 214 -5.40 1.35 -1.91
N LEU A 215 -4.86 2.30 -1.15
CA LEU A 215 -3.79 2.03 -0.21
C LEU A 215 -4.38 1.45 1.08
N VAL A 216 -3.80 0.38 1.64
CA VAL A 216 -4.26 -0.26 2.89
C VAL A 216 -3.08 -0.39 3.85
N THR A 217 -3.05 0.40 4.93
CA THR A 217 -1.84 0.51 5.76
C THR A 217 -2.14 0.70 7.25
N ALA A 218 -1.23 0.23 8.11
CA ALA A 218 -1.25 0.54 9.54
C ALA A 218 -0.75 1.96 9.86
N ALA A 219 -0.18 2.68 8.90
CA ALA A 219 0.24 4.07 9.07
C ALA A 219 -0.95 4.99 9.37
N PRO A 220 -0.72 6.17 9.97
CA PRO A 220 -1.77 7.17 10.20
C PRO A 220 -2.41 7.65 8.89
N GLN A 221 -3.71 7.99 8.98
CA GLN A 221 -4.53 8.44 7.83
C GLN A 221 -3.91 9.65 7.13
N GLU A 222 -3.30 10.57 7.86
CA GLU A 222 -2.71 11.80 7.33
C GLU A 222 -1.63 11.51 6.29
N ILE A 223 -0.67 10.65 6.62
CA ILE A 223 0.41 10.30 5.68
C ILE A 223 -0.07 9.32 4.60
N ALA A 224 -1.00 8.42 4.92
CA ALA A 224 -1.55 7.46 3.98
C ALA A 224 -2.31 8.14 2.84
N ARG A 225 -3.14 9.16 3.14
CA ARG A 225 -3.85 9.98 2.16
C ARG A 225 -2.90 10.68 1.19
N ILE A 226 -1.81 11.23 1.71
CA ILE A 226 -0.81 11.92 0.90
C ILE A 226 -0.14 10.93 -0.05
N ILE A 227 0.29 9.77 0.44
CA ILE A 227 0.89 8.72 -0.39
C ILE A 227 -0.08 8.29 -1.50
N ALA A 228 -1.33 8.00 -1.15
CA ALA A 228 -2.35 7.58 -2.12
C ALA A 228 -2.59 8.66 -3.20
N ARG A 229 -2.78 9.91 -2.80
CA ARG A 229 -2.99 11.05 -3.71
C ARG A 229 -1.80 11.26 -4.65
N ARG A 230 -0.56 11.20 -4.15
CA ARG A 230 0.66 11.38 -4.93
C ARG A 230 0.91 10.25 -5.94
N LEU A 231 0.34 9.08 -5.70
CA LEU A 231 0.39 7.95 -6.62
C LEU A 231 -0.84 7.88 -7.55
N GLY A 232 -1.77 8.83 -7.45
CA GLY A 232 -3.00 8.85 -8.24
C GLY A 232 -4.02 7.80 -7.84
N MET A 233 -3.87 7.18 -6.67
CA MET A 233 -4.81 6.19 -6.15
C MET A 233 -6.16 6.83 -5.79
N THR A 234 -7.21 6.02 -5.72
CA THR A 234 -8.56 6.43 -5.34
C THR A 234 -8.60 6.98 -3.91
N GLY A 235 -7.92 6.30 -2.98
CA GLY A 235 -7.88 6.72 -1.57
C GLY A 235 -7.05 5.77 -0.71
N ALA A 236 -7.18 5.92 0.63
CA ALA A 236 -6.45 5.13 1.61
C ALA A 236 -7.36 4.61 2.71
N LEU A 237 -7.19 3.33 3.05
CA LEU A 237 -7.66 2.70 4.28
C LEU A 237 -6.47 2.68 5.25
N ALA A 238 -6.55 3.42 6.35
CA ALA A 238 -5.43 3.64 7.24
C ALA A 238 -5.87 3.71 8.71
N THR A 239 -4.93 3.77 9.62
CA THR A 239 -5.22 3.94 11.04
C THR A 239 -5.78 5.33 11.32
N VAL A 240 -6.96 5.41 11.93
CA VAL A 240 -7.66 6.65 12.21
C VAL A 240 -7.42 7.07 13.66
N ALA A 241 -6.79 8.24 13.85
CA ALA A 241 -6.70 8.88 15.15
C ALA A 241 -8.00 9.61 15.50
N GLU A 242 -8.41 9.54 16.77
CA GLU A 242 -9.58 10.27 17.24
C GLU A 242 -9.24 11.75 17.39
N THR A 243 -10.13 12.61 16.88
CA THR A 243 -9.99 14.07 16.95
C THR A 243 -11.20 14.69 17.61
N SER A 244 -11.01 15.85 18.25
CA SER A 244 -12.07 16.71 18.78
C SER A 244 -11.66 18.15 18.54
N ASP A 245 -12.56 18.95 17.97
CA ASP A 245 -12.35 20.38 17.69
C ASP A 245 -11.06 20.68 16.89
N GLY A 246 -10.68 19.76 15.97
CA GLY A 246 -9.50 19.88 15.13
C GLY A 246 -8.17 19.52 15.81
N GLU A 247 -8.22 18.91 17.01
CA GLU A 247 -7.05 18.44 17.76
C GLU A 247 -7.13 16.93 18.01
N TYR A 248 -5.97 16.28 18.07
CA TYR A 248 -5.88 14.86 18.40
C TYR A 248 -6.15 14.62 19.88
N THR A 249 -7.01 13.64 20.18
CA THR A 249 -7.31 13.27 21.57
C THR A 249 -6.25 12.34 22.19
N GLY A 250 -5.30 11.84 21.40
CA GLY A 250 -4.33 10.83 21.82
C GLY A 250 -4.92 9.43 21.87
N ARG A 251 -5.97 9.16 21.12
CA ARG A 251 -6.60 7.84 20.99
C ARG A 251 -6.80 7.45 19.54
N LEU A 252 -7.05 6.15 19.28
CA LEU A 252 -7.47 5.65 17.98
C LEU A 252 -8.97 5.36 17.98
N VAL A 253 -9.57 5.48 16.79
CA VAL A 253 -10.91 4.98 16.53
C VAL A 253 -10.82 3.48 16.26
N GLY A 254 -11.14 2.65 17.26
CA GLY A 254 -11.06 1.21 17.18
C GLY A 254 -9.68 0.65 17.54
N GLY A 255 -8.67 0.88 16.72
CA GLY A 255 -7.31 0.39 16.94
C GLY A 255 -6.42 0.59 15.71
N LEU A 256 -5.24 -0.05 15.69
CA LEU A 256 -4.36 -0.06 14.53
C LEU A 256 -4.99 -0.85 13.37
N LEU A 257 -4.88 -0.33 12.17
CA LEU A 257 -5.30 -1.03 10.95
C LEU A 257 -4.23 -2.05 10.53
N HIS A 258 -4.12 -3.15 11.27
CA HIS A 258 -3.11 -4.17 11.08
C HIS A 258 -3.72 -5.58 11.05
N GLY A 259 -3.15 -6.46 10.22
CA GLY A 259 -3.59 -7.86 10.13
C GLY A 259 -5.09 -8.00 9.82
N PRO A 260 -5.89 -8.64 10.70
CA PRO A 260 -7.33 -8.82 10.49
C PRO A 260 -8.11 -7.52 10.32
N ALA A 261 -7.65 -6.40 10.91
CA ALA A 261 -8.31 -5.11 10.76
C ALA A 261 -8.23 -4.57 9.32
N LYS A 262 -7.13 -4.85 8.60
CA LYS A 262 -7.05 -4.54 7.15
C LYS A 262 -8.11 -5.31 6.35
N ALA A 263 -8.28 -6.59 6.66
CA ALA A 263 -9.33 -7.41 6.04
C ALA A 263 -10.73 -6.85 6.31
N ALA A 264 -11.00 -6.46 7.55
CA ALA A 264 -12.28 -5.84 7.95
C ALA A 264 -12.53 -4.52 7.20
N ALA A 265 -11.50 -3.67 7.04
CA ALA A 265 -11.60 -2.42 6.30
C ALA A 265 -11.89 -2.64 4.81
N VAL A 266 -11.20 -3.59 4.17
CA VAL A 266 -11.44 -3.95 2.77
C VAL A 266 -12.87 -4.48 2.59
N GLN A 267 -13.36 -5.31 3.51
CA GLN A 267 -14.76 -5.79 3.47
C GLN A 267 -15.77 -4.66 3.67
N ALA A 268 -15.51 -3.74 4.61
CA ALA A 268 -16.38 -2.60 4.86
C ALA A 268 -16.46 -1.69 3.62
N LEU A 269 -15.31 -1.36 3.03
CA LEU A 269 -15.25 -0.58 1.80
C LEU A 269 -15.93 -1.30 0.63
N ALA A 270 -15.69 -2.61 0.46
CA ALA A 270 -16.28 -3.37 -0.63
C ALA A 270 -17.82 -3.37 -0.57
N ARG A 271 -18.41 -3.44 0.63
CA ARG A 271 -19.87 -3.30 0.80
C ARG A 271 -20.39 -1.93 0.38
N ARG A 272 -19.69 -0.85 0.77
CA ARG A 272 -20.07 0.54 0.46
C ARG A 272 -19.94 0.86 -1.02
N GLU A 273 -18.85 0.44 -1.61
CA GLU A 273 -18.49 0.68 -2.99
C GLU A 273 -19.06 -0.37 -3.97
N GLN A 274 -19.86 -1.33 -3.46
CA GLN A 274 -20.46 -2.42 -4.22
C GLN A 274 -19.44 -3.22 -5.06
N LEU A 275 -18.24 -3.49 -4.44
CA LEU A 275 -17.19 -4.28 -5.07
C LEU A 275 -17.46 -5.77 -4.94
N ASP A 276 -17.13 -6.53 -5.98
CA ASP A 276 -17.01 -7.99 -5.92
C ASP A 276 -15.56 -8.38 -5.60
N LEU A 277 -15.33 -8.79 -4.37
CA LEU A 277 -13.99 -9.17 -3.92
C LEU A 277 -13.37 -10.30 -4.73
N SER A 278 -14.17 -11.18 -5.34
CA SER A 278 -13.66 -12.24 -6.22
C SER A 278 -13.00 -11.70 -7.49
N ARG A 279 -13.33 -10.48 -7.90
CA ARG A 279 -12.80 -9.76 -9.06
C ARG A 279 -11.69 -8.76 -8.68
N CYS A 280 -11.47 -8.58 -7.37
CA CYS A 280 -10.48 -7.65 -6.85
C CYS A 280 -9.08 -8.28 -6.74
N ALA A 281 -8.05 -7.43 -6.79
CA ALA A 281 -6.67 -7.80 -6.51
C ALA A 281 -6.18 -7.20 -5.20
N ALA A 282 -5.27 -7.91 -4.49
CA ALA A 282 -4.60 -7.36 -3.32
C ALA A 282 -3.10 -7.69 -3.36
N PHE A 283 -2.29 -6.76 -2.87
CA PHE A 283 -0.83 -6.79 -2.93
C PHE A 283 -0.23 -6.53 -1.55
N SER A 284 0.64 -7.44 -1.04
CA SER A 284 1.34 -7.27 0.24
C SER A 284 2.65 -8.04 0.29
N ASP A 285 3.56 -7.62 1.19
CA ASP A 285 4.84 -8.28 1.48
C ASP A 285 4.82 -9.14 2.76
N SER A 286 3.80 -8.97 3.63
CA SER A 286 3.77 -9.48 5.00
C SER A 286 2.77 -10.61 5.21
N ALA A 287 3.18 -11.63 5.98
CA ALA A 287 2.29 -12.69 6.44
C ALA A 287 1.13 -12.19 7.30
N ASN A 288 1.25 -11.03 7.94
CA ASN A 288 0.17 -10.41 8.70
C ASN A 288 -1.04 -10.04 7.83
N ASP A 289 -0.83 -9.86 6.52
CA ASP A 289 -1.87 -9.51 5.56
C ASP A 289 -2.51 -10.71 4.85
N ILE A 290 -2.19 -11.96 5.28
CA ILE A 290 -2.87 -13.16 4.79
C ILE A 290 -4.40 -13.04 4.90
N PRO A 291 -4.99 -12.51 5.99
CA PRO A 291 -6.43 -12.30 6.04
C PRO A 291 -6.97 -11.41 4.91
N MET A 292 -6.30 -10.30 4.60
CA MET A 292 -6.67 -9.40 3.51
C MET A 292 -6.49 -10.06 2.13
N LEU A 293 -5.34 -10.70 1.91
CA LEU A 293 -5.03 -11.38 0.65
C LEU A 293 -5.98 -12.55 0.36
N SER A 294 -6.49 -13.21 1.41
CA SER A 294 -7.43 -14.34 1.28
C SER A 294 -8.85 -13.91 0.92
N LEU A 295 -9.19 -12.62 1.03
CA LEU A 295 -10.53 -12.10 0.68
C LEU A 295 -10.74 -11.96 -0.81
N VAL A 296 -9.67 -11.76 -1.57
CA VAL A 296 -9.75 -11.36 -2.97
C VAL A 296 -9.50 -12.54 -3.93
N GLY A 297 -10.06 -12.44 -5.14
CA GLY A 297 -9.84 -13.45 -6.17
C GLY A 297 -8.42 -13.45 -6.73
N HIS A 298 -7.71 -12.33 -6.65
CA HIS A 298 -6.38 -12.17 -7.23
C HIS A 298 -5.33 -11.71 -6.20
N PRO A 299 -4.89 -12.58 -5.26
CA PRO A 299 -3.85 -12.25 -4.30
C PRO A 299 -2.46 -12.25 -4.95
N TYR A 300 -1.70 -11.18 -4.73
CA TYR A 300 -0.32 -10.99 -5.14
C TYR A 300 0.59 -10.76 -3.95
N VAL A 301 1.72 -11.42 -3.96
CA VAL A 301 2.74 -11.30 -2.91
C VAL A 301 3.93 -10.53 -3.47
N VAL A 302 4.16 -9.33 -2.95
CA VAL A 302 5.21 -8.43 -3.43
C VAL A 302 6.35 -8.41 -2.41
N ASN A 303 7.58 -8.70 -2.84
CA ASN A 303 8.75 -8.69 -1.95
C ASN A 303 8.56 -9.48 -0.63
N PRO A 304 7.94 -10.67 -0.64
CA PRO A 304 7.42 -11.32 0.56
C PRO A 304 8.48 -11.65 1.61
N ASP A 305 8.05 -11.62 2.87
CA ASP A 305 8.75 -12.29 3.95
C ASP A 305 8.76 -13.82 3.75
N ALA A 306 9.56 -14.54 4.57
CA ALA A 306 9.71 -15.99 4.42
C ALA A 306 8.41 -16.77 4.68
N SER A 307 7.58 -16.29 5.60
CA SER A 307 6.31 -16.93 5.99
C SER A 307 5.27 -16.74 4.88
N LEU A 308 5.07 -15.52 4.40
CA LEU A 308 4.14 -15.23 3.31
C LEU A 308 4.57 -15.93 2.01
N ARG A 309 5.88 -15.98 1.72
CA ARG A 309 6.40 -16.72 0.56
C ARG A 309 6.07 -18.21 0.62
N ARG A 310 6.16 -18.82 1.80
CA ARG A 310 5.78 -20.22 2.02
C ARG A 310 4.29 -20.40 1.81
N HIS A 311 3.47 -19.57 2.43
CA HIS A 311 2.01 -19.56 2.29
C HIS A 311 1.59 -19.43 0.82
N ALA A 312 2.14 -18.47 0.11
CA ALA A 312 1.87 -18.22 -1.31
C ALA A 312 2.16 -19.44 -2.19
N ARG A 313 3.28 -20.14 -1.93
CA ARG A 313 3.63 -21.38 -2.68
C ARG A 313 2.62 -22.51 -2.41
N THR A 314 2.13 -22.64 -1.19
CA THR A 314 1.16 -23.67 -0.82
C THR A 314 -0.21 -23.40 -1.45
N HIS A 315 -0.62 -22.14 -1.54
CA HIS A 315 -1.94 -21.73 -2.04
C HIS A 315 -1.93 -21.32 -3.53
N GLY A 316 -0.77 -21.36 -4.20
CA GLY A 316 -0.65 -20.99 -5.61
C GLY A 316 -0.78 -19.49 -5.86
N TRP A 317 -0.49 -18.64 -4.86
CA TRP A 317 -0.54 -17.19 -5.01
C TRP A 317 0.62 -16.67 -5.85
N ARG A 318 0.39 -15.58 -6.56
CA ARG A 318 1.38 -14.97 -7.44
C ARG A 318 2.45 -14.23 -6.65
N VAL A 319 3.73 -14.44 -6.98
CA VAL A 319 4.87 -13.81 -6.29
C VAL A 319 5.60 -12.86 -7.23
N ARG A 320 5.76 -11.61 -6.82
CA ARG A 320 6.54 -10.57 -7.49
C ARG A 320 7.66 -10.10 -6.54
N ASP A 321 8.91 -10.36 -6.88
CA ASP A 321 10.06 -9.96 -6.04
C ASP A 321 10.97 -8.96 -6.77
N PHE A 322 10.76 -7.67 -6.48
CA PHE A 322 11.53 -6.58 -7.08
C PHE A 322 12.90 -6.38 -6.43
N ARG A 323 13.21 -7.10 -5.33
CA ARG A 323 14.50 -7.03 -4.64
C ARG A 323 15.60 -7.81 -5.36
N THR A 324 15.23 -8.87 -6.09
CA THR A 324 16.19 -9.78 -6.73
C THR A 324 16.94 -9.13 -7.88
N GLY A 325 16.30 -8.29 -8.69
CA GLY A 325 16.94 -7.53 -9.75
C GLY A 325 18.07 -6.61 -9.28
N ARG A 326 17.91 -6.00 -8.10
CA ARG A 326 18.93 -5.13 -7.48
C ARG A 326 20.11 -5.93 -6.90
N LYS A 327 19.87 -7.12 -6.36
CA LYS A 327 20.94 -8.00 -5.88
C LYS A 327 21.78 -8.50 -7.05
N ALA A 328 21.16 -8.92 -8.14
CA ALA A 328 21.86 -9.33 -9.35
C ALA A 328 22.68 -8.19 -9.96
N ALA A 329 22.13 -6.97 -10.02
CA ALA A 329 22.88 -5.81 -10.51
C ALA A 329 24.03 -5.39 -9.59
N ARG A 330 23.87 -5.50 -8.26
CA ARG A 330 24.93 -5.16 -7.28
C ARG A 330 26.04 -6.20 -7.23
N VAL A 331 25.73 -7.48 -7.47
CA VAL A 331 26.71 -8.57 -7.42
C VAL A 331 27.30 -8.81 -8.83
N GLY A 332 26.51 -8.68 -9.89
CA GLY A 332 26.94 -8.93 -11.27
C GLY A 332 27.88 -7.86 -11.83
N LEU A 333 27.65 -6.58 -11.53
CA LEU A 333 28.54 -5.48 -12.00
C LEU A 333 29.96 -5.55 -11.42
N PRO A 334 30.19 -5.70 -10.11
CA PRO A 334 31.54 -5.85 -9.60
C PRO A 334 32.20 -7.18 -10.01
N ALA A 335 31.43 -8.27 -10.17
CA ALA A 335 31.97 -9.55 -10.63
C ALA A 335 32.38 -9.48 -12.11
N ALA A 336 31.61 -8.82 -12.98
CA ALA A 336 31.95 -8.61 -14.39
C ALA A 336 33.16 -7.68 -14.54
N ALA A 337 33.25 -6.62 -13.73
CA ALA A 337 34.42 -5.74 -13.70
C ALA A 337 35.68 -6.48 -13.20
N GLY A 338 35.53 -7.32 -12.16
CA GLY A 338 36.64 -8.15 -11.63
C GLY A 338 37.15 -9.17 -12.64
N LEU A 339 36.27 -9.83 -13.40
CA LEU A 339 36.65 -10.76 -14.45
C LEU A 339 37.30 -10.07 -15.66
N GLY A 340 36.84 -8.86 -16.00
CA GLY A 340 37.45 -8.04 -17.07
C GLY A 340 38.88 -7.61 -16.72
N VAL A 341 39.14 -7.20 -15.48
CA VAL A 341 40.48 -6.83 -14.99
C VAL A 341 41.41 -8.05 -14.93
N ALA A 342 40.92 -9.20 -14.47
CA ALA A 342 41.71 -10.44 -14.42
C ALA A 342 42.07 -10.93 -15.83
N ALA A 343 41.14 -10.90 -16.80
CA ALA A 343 41.38 -11.26 -18.18
C ALA A 343 42.37 -10.30 -18.90
N GLY A 344 42.24 -8.98 -18.60
CA GLY A 344 43.18 -7.97 -19.10
C GLY A 344 44.60 -8.14 -18.57
N ALA A 345 44.77 -8.46 -17.29
CA ALA A 345 46.05 -8.69 -16.67
C ALA A 345 46.75 -9.95 -17.20
N THR A 346 46.01 -11.02 -17.38
CA THR A 346 46.53 -12.26 -18.00
C THR A 346 46.92 -12.08 -19.45
N ALA A 347 46.16 -11.34 -20.24
CA ALA A 347 46.51 -11.03 -21.64
C ALA A 347 47.77 -10.15 -21.72
N ALA A 348 47.87 -9.14 -20.86
CA ALA A 348 49.10 -8.30 -20.79
C ALA A 348 50.34 -9.07 -20.36
N ALA A 349 50.21 -9.97 -19.38
CA ALA A 349 51.31 -10.83 -18.90
C ALA A 349 51.79 -11.81 -20.04
N LEU A 350 50.86 -12.42 -20.79
CA LEU A 350 51.13 -13.28 -21.91
C LEU A 350 51.83 -12.52 -23.06
N ALA A 351 51.39 -11.30 -23.36
CA ALA A 351 52.02 -10.45 -24.37
C ALA A 351 53.42 -10.02 -23.98
N ALA A 352 53.67 -9.67 -22.72
CA ALA A 352 55.01 -9.35 -22.20
C ALA A 352 55.95 -10.57 -22.22
N HIS A 353 55.45 -11.77 -21.89
CA HIS A 353 56.22 -13.00 -21.93
C HIS A 353 56.61 -13.38 -23.39
N ARG A 354 55.74 -13.22 -24.37
CA ARG A 354 56.04 -13.44 -25.79
C ARG A 354 57.10 -12.47 -26.29
N ARG A 355 57.07 -11.18 -25.90
CA ARG A 355 58.08 -10.18 -26.32
C ARG A 355 59.49 -10.50 -25.75
N ARG A 356 59.60 -11.15 -24.59
CA ARG A 356 60.88 -11.55 -23.98
C ARG A 356 61.47 -12.82 -24.59
N ARG A 357 60.70 -13.59 -25.39
CA ARG A 357 61.16 -14.79 -26.08
C ARG A 357 61.62 -14.52 -27.52
N THR A 358 61.32 -13.33 -28.05
CA THR A 358 61.67 -12.93 -29.42
C THR A 358 62.77 -11.84 -29.46
N ALA A 359 63.33 -11.45 -28.33
CA ALA A 359 64.53 -10.65 -28.15
C ALA A 359 65.68 -11.57 -27.61
#